data_132df42f853aa24ae247181758386f91
#
_entry.id   132df42f853aa24ae247181758386f91
#
_cell.length_a   1.000
_cell.length_b   1.000
_cell.length_c   1.000
_cell.angle_alpha   90.00
_cell.angle_beta   90.00
_cell.angle_gamma   90.00
#
_symmetry.space_group_name_H-M   'P 1'
#
loop_
_entity.id
_entity.type
_entity.pdbx_description
1 polymer ?
#
loop_
_entity_poly.entity_id
_entity_poly.type
_entity_poly.pdbx_seq_one_letter_code
_entity_poly.pdbx_strand_id
1 'polypeptide(L)'
;MKYYLASSDLYIKIQTSVFNQIQLQAEGEYPNENGGMLAGRYSADRHTVYIEQVVVPVEKLTGRTTFKRNAKGLEKVWEQLAKDGLRYVGEWHSHPNGSTQYSSTDLATMIDIEKEVTIANPLLLIVGVRSDGISSHTFYCYKNNELLEYKKMVDLKELFHGLQEQMQTSLNVNRTFIAHPSSKGDATEHHWINFLRTYLPDRYKVDKAIVIDSTGNVSEQMDIVIYDAIYTPFIFKQDDFKIGR
;
A
#
# COMPACT_ATOMS: atom_id res chain seq x y z
N MET A 1 -1.36 5.43 0.61
CA MET A 1 -1.72 4.63 -0.60
C MET A 1 -2.12 5.55 -1.72
N LYS A 2 -1.81 5.18 -2.97
CA LYS A 2 -2.13 5.97 -4.18
C LYS A 2 -2.88 5.12 -5.19
N TYR A 3 -3.82 5.74 -5.90
CA TYR A 3 -4.60 5.11 -6.95
C TYR A 3 -4.69 6.04 -8.17
N TYR A 4 -4.90 5.46 -9.33
CA TYR A 4 -4.86 6.14 -10.61
C TYR A 4 -5.97 5.67 -11.53
N LEU A 5 -6.65 6.62 -12.18
CA LEU A 5 -7.67 6.41 -13.21
C LEU A 5 -7.15 6.91 -14.56
N ALA A 6 -6.60 5.99 -15.36
CA ALA A 6 -5.91 6.30 -16.60
C ALA A 6 -6.79 7.06 -17.62
N SER A 7 -8.07 6.68 -17.73
CA SER A 7 -9.00 7.28 -18.70
C SER A 7 -9.27 8.78 -18.48
N SER A 8 -8.92 9.31 -17.31
CA SER A 8 -9.26 10.69 -16.92
C SER A 8 -8.10 11.43 -16.26
N ASP A 9 -6.91 10.83 -16.17
CA ASP A 9 -5.74 11.38 -15.48
C ASP A 9 -6.05 11.86 -14.06
N LEU A 10 -6.84 11.05 -13.32
CA LEU A 10 -7.27 11.35 -11.96
C LEU A 10 -6.53 10.45 -10.97
N TYR A 11 -6.22 11.02 -9.81
CA TYR A 11 -5.48 10.33 -8.75
C TYR A 11 -6.22 10.43 -7.42
N ILE A 12 -6.07 9.39 -6.60
CA ILE A 12 -6.46 9.39 -5.19
C ILE A 12 -5.21 9.19 -4.34
N LYS A 13 -5.10 9.97 -3.27
CA LYS A 13 -4.16 9.74 -2.18
C LYS A 13 -4.95 9.61 -0.88
N ILE A 14 -4.73 8.51 -0.16
CA ILE A 14 -5.31 8.26 1.16
C ILE A 14 -4.21 7.88 2.15
N GLN A 15 -4.23 8.46 3.33
CA GLN A 15 -3.33 8.09 4.41
C GLN A 15 -3.68 6.70 4.94
N THR A 16 -2.67 5.93 5.33
CA THR A 16 -2.87 4.57 5.88
C THR A 16 -3.72 4.61 7.15
N SER A 17 -3.55 5.61 8.00
CA SER A 17 -4.35 5.81 9.22
C SER A 17 -5.85 5.99 8.92
N VAL A 18 -6.18 6.76 7.89
CA VAL A 18 -7.57 6.98 7.45
C VAL A 18 -8.17 5.69 6.90
N PHE A 19 -7.40 4.95 6.09
CA PHE A 19 -7.85 3.67 5.56
C PHE A 19 -8.07 2.64 6.68
N ASN A 20 -7.19 2.58 7.67
CA ASN A 20 -7.34 1.71 8.84
C ASN A 20 -8.61 2.03 9.64
N GLN A 21 -9.02 3.30 9.74
CA GLN A 21 -10.29 3.66 10.35
C GLN A 21 -11.49 3.09 9.58
N ILE A 22 -11.46 3.16 8.23
CA ILE A 22 -12.49 2.53 7.39
C ILE A 22 -12.53 1.03 7.64
N GLN A 23 -11.36 0.38 7.72
CA GLN A 23 -11.27 -1.05 7.98
C GLN A 23 -11.93 -1.44 9.30
N LEU A 24 -11.57 -0.77 10.38
CA LEU A 24 -12.14 -1.03 11.71
C LEU A 24 -13.66 -0.85 11.73
N GLN A 25 -14.17 0.17 11.03
CA GLN A 25 -15.61 0.41 10.93
C GLN A 25 -16.31 -0.68 10.09
N ALA A 26 -15.71 -1.13 9.01
CA ALA A 26 -16.25 -2.17 8.14
C ALA A 26 -16.27 -3.54 8.83
N GLU A 27 -15.21 -3.92 9.53
CA GLU A 27 -15.09 -5.18 10.27
C GLU A 27 -16.01 -5.21 11.49
N GLY A 28 -16.16 -4.07 12.18
CA GLY A 28 -16.98 -3.97 13.40
C GLY A 28 -18.47 -4.19 13.20
N GLU A 29 -18.99 -4.00 11.97
CA GLU A 29 -20.42 -4.23 11.64
C GLU A 29 -20.67 -5.58 10.95
N TYR A 30 -19.61 -6.33 10.64
CA TYR A 30 -19.78 -7.65 10.02
C TYR A 30 -20.75 -8.54 10.86
N PRO A 31 -21.72 -9.25 10.28
CA PRO A 31 -21.94 -9.52 8.85
C PRO A 31 -22.89 -8.51 8.15
N ASN A 32 -23.05 -7.32 8.64
CA ASN A 32 -23.86 -6.29 8.00
C ASN A 32 -22.98 -5.32 7.21
N GLU A 33 -23.57 -4.63 6.24
CA GLU A 33 -22.93 -3.52 5.55
C GLU A 33 -22.77 -2.34 6.49
N ASN A 34 -21.67 -1.64 6.39
CA ASN A 34 -21.42 -0.37 7.04
C ASN A 34 -20.92 0.63 6.01
N GLY A 35 -21.00 1.92 6.33
CA GLY A 35 -20.54 2.94 5.39
C GLY A 35 -20.53 4.34 6.00
N GLY A 36 -20.14 5.29 5.17
CA GLY A 36 -20.06 6.68 5.57
C GLY A 36 -19.54 7.55 4.43
N MET A 37 -19.14 8.76 4.78
CA MET A 37 -18.68 9.76 3.83
C MET A 37 -17.17 9.93 3.92
N LEU A 38 -16.56 10.30 2.81
CA LEU A 38 -15.16 10.65 2.70
C LEU A 38 -15.00 12.17 2.67
N ALA A 39 -14.14 12.69 3.53
CA ALA A 39 -13.78 14.10 3.57
C ALA A 39 -12.33 14.28 3.14
N GLY A 40 -12.07 15.34 2.39
CA GLY A 40 -10.75 15.59 1.84
C GLY A 40 -10.63 16.91 1.08
N ARG A 41 -9.55 17.04 0.33
CA ARG A 41 -9.28 18.21 -0.51
C ARG A 41 -8.79 17.81 -1.88
N TYR A 42 -8.92 18.72 -2.83
CA TYR A 42 -8.38 18.55 -4.18
C TYR A 42 -7.05 19.31 -4.32
N SER A 43 -6.15 18.79 -5.16
CA SER A 43 -5.01 19.56 -5.66
C SER A 43 -5.48 20.82 -6.42
N ALA A 44 -4.58 21.77 -6.61
CA ALA A 44 -4.90 23.03 -7.31
C ALA A 44 -5.38 22.78 -8.74
N ASP A 45 -4.83 21.80 -9.44
CA ASP A 45 -5.22 21.38 -10.79
C ASP A 45 -6.45 20.47 -10.81
N ARG A 46 -6.99 20.08 -9.64
CA ARG A 46 -8.11 19.14 -9.43
C ARG A 46 -7.92 17.73 -9.97
N HIS A 47 -6.69 17.33 -10.31
CA HIS A 47 -6.39 15.97 -10.76
C HIS A 47 -6.20 14.99 -9.60
N THR A 48 -5.85 15.45 -8.40
CA THR A 48 -5.65 14.59 -7.23
C THR A 48 -6.67 14.90 -6.13
N VAL A 49 -7.30 13.86 -5.62
CA VAL A 49 -8.12 13.91 -4.39
C VAL A 49 -7.28 13.35 -3.24
N TYR A 50 -7.15 14.13 -2.16
CA TYR A 50 -6.55 13.70 -0.91
C TYR A 50 -7.67 13.35 0.07
N ILE A 51 -7.84 12.08 0.42
CA ILE A 51 -8.80 11.62 1.42
C ILE A 51 -8.10 11.68 2.77
N GLU A 52 -8.61 12.54 3.68
CA GLU A 52 -7.96 12.86 4.94
C GLU A 52 -8.77 12.49 6.16
N GLN A 53 -10.09 12.38 6.04
CA GLN A 53 -10.97 11.98 7.13
C GLN A 53 -12.15 11.13 6.64
N VAL A 54 -12.71 10.36 7.58
CA VAL A 54 -13.94 9.57 7.40
C VAL A 54 -15.00 10.12 8.32
N VAL A 55 -16.19 10.34 7.78
CA VAL A 55 -17.38 10.75 8.56
C VAL A 55 -18.34 9.59 8.60
N VAL A 56 -18.53 9.03 9.79
CA VAL A 56 -19.47 7.92 10.02
C VAL A 56 -20.74 8.50 10.61
N PRO A 57 -21.92 8.31 9.98
CA PRO A 57 -23.20 8.76 10.51
C PRO A 57 -23.54 8.07 11.83
N VAL A 58 -24.04 8.83 12.79
CA VAL A 58 -24.54 8.29 14.06
C VAL A 58 -25.83 7.49 13.84
N GLU A 59 -26.73 8.02 12.99
CA GLU A 59 -27.95 7.34 12.60
C GLU A 59 -27.76 6.68 11.24
N LYS A 60 -27.82 5.36 11.22
CA LYS A 60 -27.67 4.53 10.02
C LYS A 60 -28.56 3.30 10.09
N LEU A 61 -29.04 2.84 8.96
CA LEU A 61 -29.70 1.55 8.82
C LEU A 61 -28.71 0.58 8.15
N THR A 62 -28.35 -0.46 8.86
CA THR A 62 -27.41 -1.48 8.39
C THR A 62 -28.11 -2.82 8.23
N GLY A 63 -27.74 -3.57 7.21
CA GLY A 63 -28.22 -4.93 6.94
C GLY A 63 -27.22 -5.70 6.09
N ARG A 64 -27.46 -6.96 5.82
CA ARG A 64 -26.52 -7.81 5.05
C ARG A 64 -26.30 -7.36 3.60
N THR A 65 -27.23 -6.60 3.05
CA THR A 65 -27.20 -6.11 1.68
C THR A 65 -27.73 -4.69 1.55
N THR A 66 -27.72 -3.94 2.66
CA THR A 66 -28.30 -2.61 2.69
C THR A 66 -27.56 -1.74 3.69
N PHE A 67 -27.07 -0.62 3.21
CA PHE A 67 -26.60 0.48 4.02
C PHE A 67 -27.36 1.75 3.61
N LYS A 68 -27.98 2.42 4.60
CA LYS A 68 -28.59 3.75 4.41
C LYS A 68 -28.14 4.66 5.56
N ARG A 69 -27.56 5.78 5.19
CA ARG A 69 -27.14 6.82 6.13
C ARG A 69 -28.23 7.85 6.32
N ASN A 70 -28.28 8.41 7.53
CA ASN A 70 -28.99 9.65 7.78
C ASN A 70 -27.97 10.79 7.90
N ALA A 71 -28.11 11.81 7.07
CA ALA A 71 -27.22 12.98 7.11
C ALA A 71 -27.57 13.98 8.23
N LYS A 72 -28.71 13.80 8.92
CA LYS A 72 -29.13 14.68 10.03
C LYS A 72 -28.09 14.62 11.16
N GLY A 73 -27.81 15.78 11.73
CA GLY A 73 -26.87 15.92 12.86
C GLY A 73 -25.39 15.97 12.46
N LEU A 74 -25.09 15.94 11.17
CA LEU A 74 -23.71 16.06 10.68
C LEU A 74 -23.35 17.51 10.30
N GLU A 75 -24.26 18.46 10.40
CA GLU A 75 -24.04 19.86 10.01
C GLU A 75 -22.82 20.45 10.73
N LYS A 76 -22.74 20.27 12.05
CA LYS A 76 -21.60 20.75 12.86
C LYS A 76 -20.28 20.07 12.50
N VAL A 77 -20.32 18.79 12.11
CA VAL A 77 -19.15 18.06 11.66
C VAL A 77 -18.65 18.66 10.36
N TRP A 78 -19.53 18.88 9.41
CA TRP A 78 -19.19 19.50 8.13
C TRP A 78 -18.74 20.95 8.25
N GLU A 79 -19.33 21.72 9.15
CA GLU A 79 -18.86 23.07 9.47
C GLU A 79 -17.43 23.07 10.01
N GLN A 80 -17.09 22.12 10.88
CA GLN A 80 -15.72 22.00 11.40
C GLN A 80 -14.74 21.57 10.30
N LEU A 81 -15.10 20.56 9.52
CA LEU A 81 -14.28 20.09 8.40
C LEU A 81 -14.02 21.20 7.38
N ALA A 82 -15.04 22.04 7.10
CA ALA A 82 -14.90 23.17 6.19
C ALA A 82 -13.92 24.23 6.73
N LYS A 83 -13.86 24.48 8.04
CA LYS A 83 -12.85 25.36 8.66
C LYS A 83 -11.44 24.82 8.49
N ASP A 84 -11.28 23.49 8.49
CA ASP A 84 -10.01 22.81 8.25
C ASP A 84 -9.67 22.68 6.73
N GLY A 85 -10.49 23.29 5.87
CA GLY A 85 -10.34 23.25 4.41
C GLY A 85 -10.71 21.91 3.77
N LEU A 86 -11.38 21.04 4.53
CA LEU A 86 -11.87 19.75 4.04
C LEU A 86 -13.31 19.88 3.53
N ARG A 87 -13.64 19.07 2.54
CA ARG A 87 -14.96 19.00 1.95
C ARG A 87 -15.36 17.55 1.69
N TYR A 88 -16.62 17.32 1.44
CA TYR A 88 -17.10 16.05 0.95
C TYR A 88 -16.45 15.70 -0.40
N VAL A 89 -15.95 14.46 -0.54
CA VAL A 89 -15.32 13.96 -1.76
C VAL A 89 -15.90 12.64 -2.26
N GLY A 90 -16.77 12.00 -1.47
CA GLY A 90 -17.42 10.75 -1.86
C GLY A 90 -17.94 9.94 -0.68
N GLU A 91 -18.30 8.71 -0.98
CA GLU A 91 -18.88 7.73 -0.05
C GLU A 91 -17.98 6.50 0.07
N TRP A 92 -18.20 5.75 1.14
CA TRP A 92 -17.67 4.39 1.26
C TRP A 92 -18.71 3.47 1.88
N HIS A 93 -18.69 2.19 1.53
CA HIS A 93 -19.42 1.14 2.24
C HIS A 93 -18.71 -0.20 2.14
N SER A 94 -19.12 -1.14 3.02
CA SER A 94 -18.59 -2.49 3.03
C SER A 94 -19.59 -3.49 2.47
N HIS A 95 -19.07 -4.53 1.79
CA HIS A 95 -19.82 -5.69 1.35
C HIS A 95 -19.41 -6.93 2.16
N PRO A 96 -20.30 -7.54 2.95
CA PRO A 96 -19.96 -8.67 3.82
C PRO A 96 -19.79 -10.01 3.07
N ASN A 97 -19.92 -10.02 1.76
CA ASN A 97 -19.63 -11.15 0.89
C ASN A 97 -18.19 -11.15 0.32
N GLY A 98 -17.40 -10.16 0.69
CA GLY A 98 -16.02 -9.96 0.22
C GLY A 98 -15.89 -9.37 -1.19
N SER A 99 -17.00 -9.10 -1.90
CA SER A 99 -16.98 -8.47 -3.22
C SER A 99 -16.67 -6.98 -3.10
N THR A 100 -15.95 -6.44 -4.08
CA THR A 100 -15.78 -4.99 -4.25
C THR A 100 -16.45 -4.47 -5.52
N GLN A 101 -17.23 -5.30 -6.21
CA GLN A 101 -18.04 -4.91 -7.35
C GLN A 101 -19.22 -4.07 -6.88
N TYR A 102 -19.45 -2.95 -7.54
CA TYR A 102 -20.62 -2.12 -7.26
C TYR A 102 -21.92 -2.75 -7.79
N SER A 103 -23.01 -2.47 -7.12
CA SER A 103 -24.36 -2.90 -7.50
C SER A 103 -25.08 -1.79 -8.31
N SER A 104 -26.22 -2.14 -8.89
CA SER A 104 -27.12 -1.15 -9.52
C SER A 104 -27.63 -0.11 -8.51
N THR A 105 -27.78 -0.50 -7.24
CA THR A 105 -28.16 0.41 -6.15
C THR A 105 -27.06 1.42 -5.86
N ASP A 106 -25.79 0.97 -5.85
CA ASP A 106 -24.64 1.85 -5.66
C ASP A 106 -24.55 2.89 -6.78
N LEU A 107 -24.70 2.45 -8.02
CA LEU A 107 -24.72 3.35 -9.17
C LEU A 107 -25.87 4.37 -9.05
N ALA A 108 -27.09 3.94 -8.74
CA ALA A 108 -28.22 4.83 -8.55
C ALA A 108 -27.99 5.85 -7.44
N THR A 109 -27.39 5.43 -6.32
CA THR A 109 -27.02 6.31 -5.22
C THR A 109 -26.00 7.37 -5.66
N MET A 110 -25.00 7.00 -6.45
CA MET A 110 -23.99 7.94 -6.94
C MET A 110 -24.57 8.94 -7.95
N ILE A 111 -25.56 8.53 -8.77
CA ILE A 111 -26.35 9.42 -9.64
C ILE A 111 -27.10 10.48 -8.82
N ASP A 112 -27.72 10.08 -7.73
CA ASP A 112 -28.46 11.01 -6.88
C ASP A 112 -27.51 11.96 -6.11
N ILE A 113 -26.38 11.45 -5.64
CA ILE A 113 -25.33 12.28 -5.02
C ILE A 113 -24.81 13.35 -5.98
N GLU A 114 -24.56 13.02 -7.24
CA GLU A 114 -24.09 14.00 -8.23
C GLU A 114 -25.08 15.14 -8.42
N LYS A 115 -26.41 14.84 -8.38
CA LYS A 115 -27.46 15.86 -8.49
C LYS A 115 -27.54 16.77 -7.26
N GLU A 116 -27.30 16.22 -6.07
CA GLU A 116 -27.42 16.94 -4.81
C GLU A 116 -26.17 17.73 -4.42
N VAL A 117 -25.00 17.22 -4.78
CA VAL A 117 -23.71 17.76 -4.35
C VAL A 117 -22.95 18.28 -5.58
N THR A 118 -22.60 19.57 -5.56
CA THR A 118 -21.86 20.24 -6.66
C THR A 118 -20.36 19.84 -6.65
N ILE A 119 -20.06 18.55 -6.67
CA ILE A 119 -18.69 18.06 -6.81
C ILE A 119 -18.53 17.30 -8.12
N ALA A 120 -17.43 17.59 -8.80
CA ALA A 120 -17.09 16.82 -9.99
C ALA A 120 -16.49 15.47 -9.58
N ASN A 121 -16.97 14.40 -10.21
CA ASN A 121 -16.44 13.05 -10.08
C ASN A 121 -16.42 12.52 -8.62
N PRO A 122 -17.60 12.39 -7.95
CA PRO A 122 -17.65 11.88 -6.58
C PRO A 122 -17.07 10.46 -6.52
N LEU A 123 -16.34 10.17 -5.43
CA LEU A 123 -15.71 8.89 -5.20
C LEU A 123 -16.67 7.91 -4.54
N LEU A 124 -16.52 6.64 -4.88
CA LEU A 124 -17.12 5.52 -4.16
C LEU A 124 -16.01 4.53 -3.79
N LEU A 125 -15.86 4.22 -2.50
CA LEU A 125 -14.98 3.16 -2.02
C LEU A 125 -15.83 1.99 -1.55
N ILE A 126 -15.61 0.82 -2.13
CA ILE A 126 -16.22 -0.43 -1.68
C ILE A 126 -15.16 -1.30 -1.01
N VAL A 127 -15.46 -1.76 0.20
CA VAL A 127 -14.58 -2.61 1.01
C VAL A 127 -15.21 -3.98 1.16
N GLY A 128 -14.57 -4.99 0.60
CA GLY A 128 -15.00 -6.39 0.74
C GLY A 128 -14.58 -6.96 2.08
N VAL A 129 -15.52 -7.38 2.92
CA VAL A 129 -15.27 -7.97 4.24
C VAL A 129 -15.72 -9.42 4.26
N ARG A 130 -14.95 -10.27 4.91
CA ARG A 130 -15.27 -11.69 5.19
C ARG A 130 -15.12 -11.97 6.67
N SER A 131 -15.50 -13.19 7.08
CA SER A 131 -15.39 -13.63 8.47
C SER A 131 -13.95 -13.61 9.04
N ASP A 132 -12.95 -13.65 8.16
CA ASP A 132 -11.52 -13.61 8.49
C ASP A 132 -10.90 -12.21 8.33
N GLY A 133 -11.73 -11.20 8.06
CA GLY A 133 -11.32 -9.80 7.91
C GLY A 133 -11.52 -9.25 6.50
N ILE A 134 -10.86 -8.11 6.21
CA ILE A 134 -10.95 -7.45 4.91
C ILE A 134 -10.22 -8.25 3.85
N SER A 135 -10.93 -8.63 2.79
CA SER A 135 -10.39 -9.37 1.65
C SER A 135 -9.82 -8.46 0.55
N SER A 136 -10.47 -7.31 0.32
CA SER A 136 -10.10 -6.40 -0.78
C SER A 136 -10.81 -5.05 -0.65
N HIS A 137 -10.44 -4.09 -1.50
CA HIS A 137 -11.14 -2.81 -1.63
C HIS A 137 -10.94 -2.26 -3.05
N THR A 138 -11.92 -1.48 -3.51
CA THR A 138 -11.87 -0.83 -4.83
C THR A 138 -12.43 0.58 -4.73
N PHE A 139 -11.69 1.53 -5.29
CA PHE A 139 -12.15 2.90 -5.50
C PHE A 139 -12.75 3.04 -6.89
N TYR A 140 -13.87 3.72 -6.94
CA TYR A 140 -14.56 4.11 -8.16
C TYR A 140 -14.68 5.62 -8.23
N CYS A 141 -14.74 6.13 -9.46
CA CYS A 141 -15.09 7.50 -9.79
C CYS A 141 -16.40 7.49 -10.55
N TYR A 142 -17.40 8.19 -10.06
CA TYR A 142 -18.61 8.39 -10.84
C TYR A 142 -18.39 9.51 -11.87
N LYS A 143 -18.53 9.17 -13.15
CA LYS A 143 -18.33 10.08 -14.27
C LYS A 143 -19.15 9.61 -15.48
N ASN A 144 -19.88 10.52 -16.13
CA ASN A 144 -20.66 10.24 -17.34
C ASN A 144 -21.63 9.04 -17.20
N ASN A 145 -22.35 8.94 -16.09
CA ASN A 145 -23.27 7.86 -15.76
C ASN A 145 -22.62 6.47 -15.57
N GLU A 146 -21.31 6.42 -15.33
CA GLU A 146 -20.57 5.19 -15.09
C GLU A 146 -19.71 5.29 -13.82
N LEU A 147 -19.44 4.14 -13.21
CA LEU A 147 -18.46 3.99 -12.15
C LEU A 147 -17.16 3.42 -12.73
N LEU A 148 -16.17 4.27 -12.88
CA LEU A 148 -14.85 3.95 -13.44
C LEU A 148 -13.91 3.54 -12.31
N GLU A 149 -13.28 2.38 -12.46
CA GLU A 149 -12.40 1.79 -11.43
C GLU A 149 -11.00 2.42 -11.43
N TYR A 150 -10.56 2.86 -10.25
CA TYR A 150 -9.17 3.23 -10.01
C TYR A 150 -8.28 2.00 -9.81
N LYS A 151 -7.09 2.04 -10.36
CA LYS A 151 -6.06 1.02 -10.12
C LYS A 151 -5.10 1.47 -9.03
N LYS A 152 -4.74 0.58 -8.12
CA LYS A 152 -3.73 0.86 -7.10
C LYS A 152 -2.37 1.07 -7.76
N MET A 153 -1.71 2.16 -7.42
CA MET A 153 -0.33 2.41 -7.84
C MET A 153 0.65 1.75 -6.88
N VAL A 154 1.68 1.13 -7.42
CA VAL A 154 2.83 0.72 -6.62
C VAL A 154 3.69 1.96 -6.37
N ASP A 155 3.83 2.35 -5.11
CA ASP A 155 4.78 3.39 -4.72
C ASP A 155 6.13 2.71 -4.46
N LEU A 156 7.06 2.88 -5.40
CA LEU A 156 8.41 2.29 -5.27
C LEU A 156 9.13 2.76 -4.01
N LYS A 157 8.89 4.00 -3.57
CA LYS A 157 9.50 4.51 -2.34
C LYS A 157 8.96 3.78 -1.11
N GLU A 158 7.63 3.58 -1.03
CA GLU A 158 7.01 2.77 0.05
C GLU A 158 7.50 1.32 0.00
N LEU A 159 7.64 0.74 -1.20
CA LEU A 159 8.17 -0.61 -1.39
C LEU A 159 9.60 -0.72 -0.84
N PHE A 160 10.50 0.16 -1.26
CA PHE A 160 11.89 0.16 -0.77
C PHE A 160 12.00 0.45 0.72
N HIS A 161 11.13 1.30 1.26
CA HIS A 161 11.08 1.54 2.71
C HIS A 161 10.66 0.27 3.47
N GLY A 162 9.63 -0.43 3.00
CA GLY A 162 9.23 -1.72 3.58
C GLY A 162 10.35 -2.78 3.52
N LEU A 163 11.09 -2.85 2.42
CA LEU A 163 12.26 -3.72 2.30
C LEU A 163 13.37 -3.36 3.29
N GLN A 164 13.61 -2.07 3.51
CA GLN A 164 14.56 -1.57 4.50
C GLN A 164 14.14 -1.99 5.92
N GLU A 165 12.87 -1.81 6.28
CA GLU A 165 12.34 -2.21 7.59
C GLU A 165 12.45 -3.72 7.82
N GLN A 166 12.14 -4.52 6.79
CA GLN A 166 12.27 -5.98 6.85
C GLN A 166 13.73 -6.39 7.09
N MET A 167 14.67 -5.80 6.37
CA MET A 167 16.10 -6.06 6.57
C MET A 167 16.54 -5.66 7.96
N GLN A 168 16.14 -4.48 8.42
CA GLN A 168 16.52 -3.97 9.76
C GLN A 168 15.98 -4.86 10.88
N THR A 169 14.76 -5.36 10.74
CA THR A 169 14.15 -6.32 11.67
C THR A 169 14.95 -7.62 11.71
N SER A 170 15.30 -8.17 10.55
CA SER A 170 16.11 -9.41 10.46
C SER A 170 17.48 -9.26 11.12
N LEU A 171 18.16 -8.13 10.89
CA LEU A 171 19.44 -7.82 11.51
C LEU A 171 19.33 -7.65 13.04
N ASN A 172 18.24 -7.02 13.52
CA ASN A 172 18.02 -6.84 14.96
C ASN A 172 17.72 -8.17 15.66
N VAL A 173 16.96 -9.09 15.04
CA VAL A 173 16.72 -10.45 15.55
C VAL A 173 18.05 -11.16 15.74
N ASN A 174 18.94 -11.14 14.74
CA ASN A 174 20.27 -11.77 14.85
C ASN A 174 21.10 -11.16 15.99
N ARG A 175 21.07 -9.83 16.13
CA ARG A 175 21.80 -9.13 17.20
C ARG A 175 21.30 -9.51 18.59
N THR A 176 20.01 -9.77 18.75
CA THR A 176 19.37 -10.03 20.04
C THR A 176 19.52 -11.49 20.47
N PHE A 177 19.37 -12.43 19.55
CA PHE A 177 19.27 -13.86 19.87
C PHE A 177 20.55 -14.67 19.63
N ILE A 178 21.49 -14.16 18.83
CA ILE A 178 22.78 -14.83 18.61
C ILE A 178 23.81 -14.28 19.59
N ALA A 179 24.22 -15.11 20.58
CA ALA A 179 25.18 -14.72 21.62
C ALA A 179 26.64 -14.76 21.13
N HIS A 180 26.98 -15.70 20.24
CA HIS A 180 28.36 -15.88 19.76
C HIS A 180 28.75 -14.82 18.71
N PRO A 181 29.87 -14.08 18.91
CA PRO A 181 30.26 -12.99 18.00
C PRO A 181 30.50 -13.43 16.54
N SER A 182 31.19 -14.55 16.31
CA SER A 182 31.43 -15.07 14.96
C SER A 182 30.14 -15.51 14.26
N SER A 183 29.27 -16.24 14.93
CA SER A 183 27.98 -16.65 14.39
C SER A 183 27.07 -15.47 14.11
N LYS A 184 27.19 -14.39 14.86
CA LYS A 184 26.48 -13.13 14.66
C LYS A 184 26.92 -12.40 13.38
N GLY A 185 28.24 -12.38 13.13
CA GLY A 185 28.84 -11.88 11.90
C GLY A 185 28.35 -12.66 10.68
N ASP A 186 28.54 -13.97 10.70
CA ASP A 186 28.12 -14.87 9.63
C ASP A 186 26.62 -14.75 9.29
N ALA A 187 25.75 -14.69 10.29
CA ALA A 187 24.32 -14.52 10.08
C ALA A 187 23.98 -13.17 9.41
N THR A 188 24.67 -12.10 9.82
CA THR A 188 24.48 -10.75 9.25
C THR A 188 24.93 -10.71 7.78
N GLU A 189 26.10 -11.27 7.48
CA GLU A 189 26.63 -11.38 6.11
C GLU A 189 25.71 -12.21 5.21
N HIS A 190 25.19 -13.34 5.71
CA HIS A 190 24.25 -14.20 4.99
C HIS A 190 22.96 -13.45 4.62
N HIS A 191 22.43 -12.63 5.51
CA HIS A 191 21.26 -11.80 5.22
C HIS A 191 21.53 -10.79 4.11
N TRP A 192 22.68 -10.12 4.14
CA TRP A 192 23.07 -9.18 3.09
C TRP A 192 23.29 -9.87 1.75
N ILE A 193 23.97 -11.00 1.72
CA ILE A 193 24.21 -11.78 0.49
C ILE A 193 22.87 -12.20 -0.12
N ASN A 194 21.96 -12.75 0.68
CA ASN A 194 20.65 -13.19 0.20
C ASN A 194 19.79 -12.02 -0.30
N PHE A 195 19.79 -10.91 0.42
CA PHE A 195 19.09 -9.70 -0.01
C PHE A 195 19.61 -9.21 -1.37
N LEU A 196 20.91 -9.06 -1.52
CA LEU A 196 21.53 -8.62 -2.76
C LEU A 196 21.27 -9.60 -3.90
N ARG A 197 21.35 -10.90 -3.69
CA ARG A 197 21.01 -11.93 -4.69
C ARG A 197 19.55 -11.87 -5.14
N THR A 198 18.65 -11.47 -4.25
CA THR A 198 17.21 -11.37 -4.56
C THR A 198 16.91 -10.18 -5.46
N TYR A 199 17.59 -9.04 -5.27
CA TYR A 199 17.25 -7.78 -5.91
C TYR A 199 18.20 -7.30 -6.99
N LEU A 200 19.43 -7.86 -7.06
CA LEU A 200 20.34 -7.56 -8.18
C LEU A 200 19.92 -8.33 -9.44
N PRO A 201 20.12 -7.73 -10.63
CA PRO A 201 19.97 -8.44 -11.90
C PRO A 201 20.86 -9.70 -11.95
N ASP A 202 20.37 -10.75 -12.61
CA ASP A 202 21.06 -12.06 -12.72
C ASP A 202 22.50 -11.99 -13.25
N ARG A 203 22.84 -10.93 -13.96
CA ARG A 203 24.18 -10.63 -14.42
C ARG A 203 25.18 -10.45 -13.28
N TYR A 204 24.72 -9.91 -12.15
CA TYR A 204 25.55 -9.71 -10.97
C TYR A 204 25.38 -10.85 -9.98
N LYS A 205 26.50 -11.34 -9.50
CA LYS A 205 26.54 -12.37 -8.45
C LYS A 205 27.14 -11.79 -7.18
N VAL A 206 26.78 -12.39 -6.05
CA VAL A 206 27.22 -11.94 -4.73
C VAL A 206 27.74 -13.13 -3.97
N ASP A 207 28.97 -13.07 -3.51
CA ASP A 207 29.62 -14.14 -2.74
C ASP A 207 30.66 -13.58 -1.78
N LYS A 208 31.14 -14.43 -0.86
CA LYS A 208 32.39 -14.21 -0.14
C LYS A 208 33.54 -14.60 -1.09
N ALA A 209 34.56 -13.79 -1.17
CA ALA A 209 35.68 -14.09 -2.05
C ALA A 209 36.98 -13.40 -1.63
N ILE A 210 38.07 -13.93 -2.12
CA ILE A 210 39.39 -13.28 -2.17
C ILE A 210 39.54 -12.68 -3.56
N VAL A 211 39.98 -11.43 -3.66
CA VAL A 211 40.14 -10.72 -4.92
C VAL A 211 41.63 -10.63 -5.26
N ILE A 212 41.98 -10.91 -6.52
CA ILE A 212 43.34 -10.78 -7.06
C ILE A 212 43.34 -9.66 -8.10
N ASP A 213 44.29 -8.73 -8.01
CA ASP A 213 44.47 -7.69 -9.00
C ASP A 213 45.29 -8.16 -10.22
N SER A 214 45.44 -7.31 -11.24
CA SER A 214 46.20 -7.63 -12.47
C SER A 214 47.71 -7.80 -12.25
N THR A 215 48.24 -7.40 -11.10
CA THR A 215 49.65 -7.52 -10.72
C THR A 215 49.92 -8.73 -9.82
N GLY A 216 48.87 -9.46 -9.45
CA GLY A 216 48.95 -10.65 -8.61
C GLY A 216 48.86 -10.39 -7.12
N ASN A 217 48.55 -9.16 -6.69
CA ASN A 217 48.26 -8.88 -5.28
C ASN A 217 46.94 -9.52 -4.86
N VAL A 218 46.90 -10.06 -3.68
CA VAL A 218 45.77 -10.82 -3.14
C VAL A 218 45.18 -10.08 -1.94
N SER A 219 43.88 -9.90 -1.91
CA SER A 219 43.19 -9.32 -0.76
C SER A 219 43.05 -10.33 0.38
N GLU A 220 42.75 -9.87 1.57
CA GLU A 220 42.14 -10.72 2.58
C GLU A 220 40.74 -11.20 2.11
N GLN A 221 40.14 -12.16 2.80
CA GLN A 221 38.81 -12.63 2.48
C GLN A 221 37.81 -11.47 2.70
N MET A 222 37.07 -11.13 1.66
CA MET A 222 36.00 -10.13 1.68
C MET A 222 34.65 -10.82 1.90
N ASP A 223 33.89 -10.33 2.87
CA ASP A 223 32.63 -10.93 3.29
C ASP A 223 31.52 -10.79 2.24
N ILE A 224 31.56 -9.71 1.44
CA ILE A 224 30.59 -9.44 0.39
C ILE A 224 31.33 -8.88 -0.83
N VAL A 225 31.32 -9.62 -1.92
CA VAL A 225 31.83 -9.20 -3.22
C VAL A 225 30.71 -9.27 -4.24
N ILE A 226 30.41 -8.16 -4.89
CA ILE A 226 29.49 -8.09 -6.03
C ILE A 226 30.33 -8.09 -7.30
N TYR A 227 30.09 -9.03 -8.20
CA TYR A 227 30.86 -9.17 -9.42
C TYR A 227 29.96 -9.43 -10.63
N ASP A 228 30.44 -9.02 -11.79
CA ASP A 228 29.79 -9.30 -13.07
C ASP A 228 30.12 -10.73 -13.51
N ALA A 229 29.13 -11.61 -13.52
CA ALA A 229 29.33 -13.03 -13.82
C ALA A 229 29.80 -13.29 -15.27
N ILE A 230 29.65 -12.31 -16.17
CA ILE A 230 30.03 -12.43 -17.59
C ILE A 230 31.47 -11.92 -17.80
N TYR A 231 31.83 -10.76 -17.24
CA TYR A 231 33.11 -10.10 -17.51
C TYR A 231 34.15 -10.33 -16.43
N THR A 232 33.78 -10.70 -15.23
CA THR A 232 34.68 -10.98 -14.09
C THR A 232 34.31 -12.30 -13.40
N PRO A 233 34.37 -13.46 -14.14
CA PRO A 233 34.05 -14.74 -13.51
C PRO A 233 35.09 -15.11 -12.45
N PHE A 234 34.73 -15.99 -11.55
CA PHE A 234 35.71 -16.57 -10.63
C PHE A 234 36.76 -17.37 -11.39
N ILE A 235 38.03 -17.15 -11.02
CA ILE A 235 39.16 -17.88 -11.54
C ILE A 235 39.27 -19.26 -10.89
N PHE A 236 38.92 -19.33 -9.59
CA PHE A 236 38.96 -20.55 -8.80
C PHE A 236 37.76 -20.60 -7.85
N LYS A 237 37.17 -21.79 -7.71
CA LYS A 237 36.07 -22.05 -6.77
C LYS A 237 36.22 -23.46 -6.21
N GLN A 238 36.35 -23.57 -4.88
CA GLN A 238 36.33 -24.83 -4.16
C GLN A 238 35.54 -24.62 -2.87
N ASP A 239 34.43 -25.30 -2.73
CA ASP A 239 33.47 -25.14 -1.63
C ASP A 239 33.12 -23.66 -1.38
N ASP A 240 33.41 -23.14 -0.19
CA ASP A 240 33.21 -21.74 0.18
C ASP A 240 34.36 -20.81 -0.18
N PHE A 241 35.44 -21.37 -0.73
CA PHE A 241 36.63 -20.61 -1.13
C PHE A 241 36.54 -20.22 -2.60
N LYS A 242 36.55 -18.91 -2.86
CA LYS A 242 36.40 -18.34 -4.20
C LYS A 242 37.43 -17.27 -4.44
N ILE A 243 38.07 -17.31 -5.61
CA ILE A 243 39.02 -16.30 -6.05
C ILE A 243 38.50 -15.67 -7.33
N GLY A 244 38.34 -14.35 -7.32
CA GLY A 244 37.92 -13.52 -8.44
C GLY A 244 38.96 -12.48 -8.82
N ARG A 245 38.80 -11.92 -10.04
CA ARG A 245 39.67 -10.86 -10.55
C ARG A 245 38.92 -9.55 -10.63
#